data_a5f241c2184555b4f174ff5aec9d39b8
#
_entry.id   a5f241c2184555b4f174ff5aec9d39b8
#
_cell.length_a   1.000
_cell.length_b   1.000
_cell.length_c   1.000
_cell.angle_alpha   90.00
_cell.angle_beta   90.00
_cell.angle_gamma   90.00
#
_symmetry.space_group_name_H-M   'P 1'
#
loop_
_entity.id
_entity.type
_entity.pdbx_description
1 polymer ?
#
loop_
_entity_poly.entity_id
_entity_poly.type
_entity_poly.pdbx_seq_one_letter_code
_entity_poly.pdbx_strand_id
1 'polypeptide(L)'
;MNILVSGGTGFVGSHLVEALVEKGHQVAILTRQQKRSKDARITYLQWNGKEIPMGIGIYDAVINLTGAGIADSKWTPARKKILHDSRILPTKALVNYINKSPRTPQVFLQISAVGYYGNNPSGTQTEDSPLGDGYLAELGVQWEEAAQPAKCRTVLMRLGVVLGDGGFLDRLLPVYRFYLGGKLGDGKQPLPWIHIDDVVKSMIFCLEKETIEGPINLVAPELVDQKTFSKEFADVMGVADIWTIPKFALEFLFGEMSAVLLGGQRVLPKKLQDT
;
A
#
# COMPACT_ATOMS: atom_id res chain seq x y z
N MET A 1 -20.13 -1.07 12.35
CA MET A 1 -19.87 -2.26 11.52
C MET A 1 -18.91 -3.20 12.23
N ASN A 2 -18.98 -4.49 11.91
CA ASN A 2 -17.96 -5.47 12.28
C ASN A 2 -17.00 -5.62 11.09
N ILE A 3 -15.73 -5.31 11.25
CA ILE A 3 -14.76 -5.22 10.15
C ILE A 3 -13.62 -6.21 10.37
N LEU A 4 -13.34 -7.03 9.36
CA LEU A 4 -12.19 -7.94 9.35
C LEU A 4 -11.03 -7.27 8.64
N VAL A 5 -9.89 -7.11 9.32
CA VAL A 5 -8.70 -6.46 8.77
C VAL A 5 -7.53 -7.42 8.76
N SER A 6 -6.94 -7.67 7.62
CA SER A 6 -5.63 -8.31 7.51
C SER A 6 -4.54 -7.27 7.27
N GLY A 7 -3.38 -7.46 7.90
CA GLY A 7 -2.32 -6.44 7.88
C GLY A 7 -2.56 -5.25 8.84
N GLY A 8 -3.56 -5.32 9.72
CA GLY A 8 -3.92 -4.27 10.67
C GLY A 8 -2.85 -3.95 11.74
N THR A 9 -1.75 -4.70 11.78
CA THR A 9 -0.59 -4.42 12.66
C THR A 9 0.58 -3.75 11.94
N GLY A 10 0.45 -3.50 10.64
CA GLY A 10 1.43 -2.78 9.83
C GLY A 10 1.27 -1.26 9.94
N PHE A 11 2.14 -0.50 9.25
CA PHE A 11 2.14 0.96 9.28
C PHE A 11 0.77 1.54 8.93
N VAL A 12 0.27 1.33 7.71
CA VAL A 12 -1.06 1.82 7.30
C VAL A 12 -2.18 1.18 8.13
N GLY A 13 -2.04 -0.11 8.43
CA GLY A 13 -3.08 -0.86 9.14
C GLY A 13 -3.32 -0.39 10.57
N SER A 14 -2.28 -0.01 11.32
CA SER A 14 -2.44 0.49 12.69
C SER A 14 -3.21 1.80 12.74
N HIS A 15 -2.88 2.76 11.87
CA HIS A 15 -3.61 4.03 11.76
C HIS A 15 -5.07 3.83 11.32
N LEU A 16 -5.30 2.91 10.36
CA LEU A 16 -6.66 2.60 9.94
C LEU A 16 -7.49 1.96 11.06
N VAL A 17 -6.90 1.00 11.80
CA VAL A 17 -7.60 0.34 12.92
C VAL A 17 -7.98 1.35 13.99
N GLU A 18 -7.07 2.26 14.35
CA GLU A 18 -7.34 3.34 15.31
C GLU A 18 -8.52 4.20 14.86
N ALA A 19 -8.50 4.70 13.64
CA ALA A 19 -9.57 5.53 13.09
C ALA A 19 -10.92 4.79 12.97
N LEU A 20 -10.92 3.50 12.63
CA LEU A 20 -12.13 2.68 12.59
C LEU A 20 -12.74 2.51 13.99
N VAL A 21 -11.89 2.30 15.00
CA VAL A 21 -12.32 2.18 16.41
C VAL A 21 -12.86 3.50 16.94
N GLU A 22 -12.23 4.63 16.62
CA GLU A 22 -12.72 5.97 16.96
C GLU A 22 -14.10 6.25 16.37
N LYS A 23 -14.36 5.77 15.15
CA LYS A 23 -15.69 5.83 14.52
C LYS A 23 -16.72 4.82 15.09
N GLY A 24 -16.36 4.06 16.13
CA GLY A 24 -17.26 3.14 16.84
C GLY A 24 -17.41 1.77 16.18
N HIS A 25 -16.51 1.39 15.25
CA HIS A 25 -16.54 0.07 14.63
C HIS A 25 -15.91 -0.99 15.54
N GLN A 26 -16.33 -2.26 15.37
CA GLN A 26 -15.67 -3.44 15.93
C GLN A 26 -14.68 -3.98 14.90
N VAL A 27 -13.44 -4.19 15.30
CA VAL A 27 -12.38 -4.59 14.39
C VAL A 27 -11.74 -5.92 14.80
N ALA A 28 -11.79 -6.91 13.93
CA ALA A 28 -11.06 -8.15 14.07
C ALA A 28 -9.81 -8.13 13.18
N ILE A 29 -8.64 -8.30 13.78
CA ILE A 29 -7.35 -8.19 13.09
C ILE A 29 -6.76 -9.58 12.90
N LEU A 30 -6.61 -10.00 11.65
CA LEU A 30 -5.87 -11.20 11.29
C LEU A 30 -4.36 -10.95 11.41
N THR A 31 -3.69 -11.71 12.26
CA THR A 31 -2.26 -11.54 12.55
C THR A 31 -1.56 -12.89 12.71
N ARG A 32 -0.27 -12.94 12.35
CA ARG A 32 0.57 -14.15 12.52
C ARG A 32 0.99 -14.39 13.96
N GLN A 33 0.93 -13.36 14.79
CA GLN A 33 1.32 -13.42 16.20
C GLN A 33 0.09 -13.44 17.10
N GLN A 34 0.15 -14.22 18.16
CA GLN A 34 -0.86 -14.14 19.21
C GLN A 34 -0.74 -12.79 19.93
N LYS A 35 -1.81 -12.01 19.92
CA LYS A 35 -1.89 -10.70 20.57
C LYS A 35 -3.18 -10.58 21.36
N ARG A 36 -3.18 -9.69 22.35
CA ARG A 36 -4.38 -9.30 23.11
C ARG A 36 -4.53 -7.79 23.02
N SER A 37 -5.75 -7.31 22.90
CA SER A 37 -6.07 -5.88 22.97
C SER A 37 -6.54 -5.52 24.39
N LYS A 38 -6.28 -4.27 24.78
CA LYS A 38 -6.92 -3.64 25.95
C LYS A 38 -8.26 -3.00 25.59
N ASP A 39 -8.47 -2.68 24.31
CA ASP A 39 -9.73 -2.14 23.80
C ASP A 39 -10.65 -3.31 23.42
N ALA A 40 -11.83 -3.37 24.03
CA ALA A 40 -12.82 -4.42 23.79
C ALA A 40 -13.38 -4.44 22.36
N ARG A 41 -13.20 -3.34 21.62
CA ARG A 41 -13.60 -3.24 20.20
C ARG A 41 -12.60 -3.87 19.23
N ILE A 42 -11.41 -4.27 19.72
CA ILE A 42 -10.37 -4.90 18.90
C ILE A 42 -10.16 -6.35 19.32
N THR A 43 -10.30 -7.26 18.37
CA THR A 43 -10.01 -8.69 18.55
C THR A 43 -8.88 -9.12 17.64
N TYR A 44 -7.88 -9.81 18.17
CA TYR A 44 -6.82 -10.40 17.36
C TYR A 44 -7.12 -11.86 17.07
N LEU A 45 -7.08 -12.24 15.79
CA LEU A 45 -7.30 -13.59 15.30
C LEU A 45 -5.99 -14.09 14.67
N GLN A 46 -5.46 -15.18 15.23
CA GLN A 46 -4.24 -15.76 14.69
C GLN A 46 -4.52 -16.51 13.39
N TRP A 47 -3.69 -16.26 12.36
CA TRP A 47 -3.75 -16.97 11.10
C TRP A 47 -2.36 -17.12 10.47
N ASN A 48 -2.24 -17.98 9.45
CA ASN A 48 -0.98 -18.27 8.77
C ASN A 48 -0.78 -17.50 7.45
N GLY A 49 -1.74 -16.63 7.08
CA GLY A 49 -1.74 -15.87 5.81
C GLY A 49 -2.20 -16.69 4.59
N LYS A 50 -2.64 -17.94 4.77
CA LYS A 50 -3.06 -18.82 3.67
C LYS A 50 -4.49 -19.34 3.84
N GLU A 51 -4.90 -19.56 5.07
CA GLU A 51 -6.23 -20.11 5.39
C GLU A 51 -6.84 -19.30 6.53
N ILE A 52 -8.09 -18.91 6.35
CA ILE A 52 -8.86 -18.23 7.39
C ILE A 52 -9.31 -19.28 8.40
N PRO A 53 -9.08 -19.07 9.70
CA PRO A 53 -9.55 -20.00 10.74
C PRO A 53 -11.08 -20.20 10.67
N MET A 54 -11.55 -21.40 10.95
CA MET A 54 -12.99 -21.65 11.03
C MET A 54 -13.60 -20.93 12.23
N GLY A 55 -14.86 -20.47 12.06
CA GLY A 55 -15.63 -19.88 13.16
C GLY A 55 -15.19 -18.47 13.57
N ILE A 56 -14.45 -17.73 12.74
CA ILE A 56 -14.02 -16.36 13.07
C ILE A 56 -15.15 -15.34 13.15
N GLY A 57 -16.37 -15.72 12.79
CA GLY A 57 -17.54 -14.83 12.78
C GLY A 57 -17.91 -14.33 11.40
N ILE A 58 -18.89 -13.41 11.37
CA ILE A 58 -19.42 -12.77 10.17
C ILE A 58 -19.09 -11.29 10.24
N TYR A 59 -18.59 -10.73 9.15
CA TYR A 59 -18.18 -9.33 9.06
C TYR A 59 -18.95 -8.58 8.01
N ASP A 60 -19.18 -7.28 8.26
CA ASP A 60 -19.85 -6.37 7.35
C ASP A 60 -18.92 -5.90 6.23
N ALA A 61 -17.63 -5.81 6.53
CA ALA A 61 -16.59 -5.43 5.58
C ALA A 61 -15.30 -6.23 5.82
N VAL A 62 -14.54 -6.42 4.75
CA VAL A 62 -13.21 -7.06 4.77
C VAL A 62 -12.20 -6.08 4.19
N ILE A 63 -11.07 -5.89 4.88
CA ILE A 63 -9.98 -5.01 4.45
C ILE A 63 -8.68 -5.81 4.41
N ASN A 64 -8.03 -5.84 3.26
CA ASN A 64 -6.74 -6.52 3.08
C ASN A 64 -5.61 -5.50 2.87
N LEU A 65 -4.70 -5.42 3.83
CA LEU A 65 -3.50 -4.59 3.80
C LEU A 65 -2.21 -5.43 3.87
N THR A 66 -2.30 -6.73 3.57
CA THR A 66 -1.14 -7.62 3.66
C THR A 66 -0.20 -7.48 2.48
N GLY A 67 1.09 -7.46 2.78
CA GLY A 67 2.17 -7.42 1.78
C GLY A 67 3.51 -7.26 2.47
N ALA A 68 4.52 -8.04 2.08
CA ALA A 68 5.89 -7.80 2.50
C ALA A 68 6.43 -6.51 1.88
N GLY A 69 7.25 -5.76 2.61
CA GLY A 69 7.83 -4.51 2.12
C GLY A 69 8.66 -4.71 0.85
N ILE A 70 8.42 -3.90 -0.17
CA ILE A 70 9.07 -4.01 -1.48
C ILE A 70 10.58 -3.74 -1.37
N ALA A 71 10.97 -2.80 -0.51
CA ALA A 71 12.34 -2.30 -0.38
C ALA A 71 13.10 -2.86 0.84
N ASP A 72 12.64 -3.98 1.45
CA ASP A 72 13.30 -4.55 2.63
C ASP A 72 14.61 -5.29 2.28
N SER A 73 14.75 -5.78 1.06
CA SER A 73 15.96 -6.45 0.58
C SER A 73 15.98 -6.54 -0.96
N LYS A 74 17.17 -6.83 -1.53
CA LYS A 74 17.35 -7.00 -2.99
C LYS A 74 16.38 -8.04 -3.55
N TRP A 75 15.94 -7.84 -4.78
CA TRP A 75 15.00 -8.72 -5.46
C TRP A 75 15.68 -9.96 -6.05
N THR A 76 16.03 -10.89 -5.20
CA THR A 76 16.41 -12.25 -5.61
C THR A 76 15.15 -13.05 -6.00
N PRO A 77 15.27 -14.17 -6.72
CA PRO A 77 14.12 -15.05 -6.99
C PRO A 77 13.37 -15.48 -5.72
N ALA A 78 14.10 -15.79 -4.65
CA ALA A 78 13.50 -16.11 -3.35
C ALA A 78 12.73 -14.91 -2.75
N ARG A 79 13.29 -13.69 -2.86
CA ARG A 79 12.60 -12.48 -2.38
C ARG A 79 11.36 -12.17 -3.21
N LYS A 80 11.44 -12.28 -4.54
CA LYS A 80 10.27 -12.10 -5.43
C LYS A 80 9.15 -13.08 -5.09
N LYS A 81 9.49 -14.34 -4.77
CA LYS A 81 8.51 -15.31 -4.28
C LYS A 81 7.85 -14.86 -2.97
N ILE A 82 8.61 -14.33 -2.01
CA ILE A 82 8.05 -13.77 -0.76
C ILE A 82 7.12 -12.59 -1.05
N LEU A 83 7.52 -11.68 -1.94
CA LEU A 83 6.70 -10.54 -2.35
C LEU A 83 5.39 -10.97 -2.98
N HIS A 84 5.43 -11.97 -3.86
CA HIS A 84 4.25 -12.57 -4.49
C HIS A 84 3.36 -13.27 -3.45
N ASP A 85 3.91 -14.25 -2.72
CA ASP A 85 3.14 -15.10 -1.82
C ASP A 85 2.50 -14.30 -0.68
N SER A 86 3.18 -13.27 -0.18
CA SER A 86 2.64 -12.39 0.87
C SER A 86 1.45 -11.54 0.44
N ARG A 87 1.19 -11.45 -0.86
CA ARG A 87 0.07 -10.72 -1.47
C ARG A 87 -1.03 -11.66 -1.95
N ILE A 88 -0.65 -12.60 -2.78
CA ILE A 88 -1.62 -13.45 -3.48
C ILE A 88 -2.29 -14.46 -2.55
N LEU A 89 -1.54 -15.12 -1.66
CA LEU A 89 -2.11 -16.15 -0.78
C LEU A 89 -3.13 -15.56 0.21
N PRO A 90 -2.82 -14.45 0.94
CA PRO A 90 -3.80 -13.80 1.80
C PRO A 90 -5.04 -13.31 1.06
N THR A 91 -4.87 -12.72 -0.12
CA THR A 91 -5.99 -12.24 -0.93
C THR A 91 -6.93 -13.38 -1.31
N LYS A 92 -6.38 -14.50 -1.84
CA LYS A 92 -7.17 -15.70 -2.16
C LYS A 92 -7.89 -16.28 -0.95
N ALA A 93 -7.23 -16.31 0.22
CA ALA A 93 -7.84 -16.79 1.45
C ALA A 93 -9.03 -15.93 1.88
N LEU A 94 -8.90 -14.61 1.80
CA LEU A 94 -9.97 -13.65 2.12
C LEU A 94 -11.12 -13.75 1.11
N VAL A 95 -10.84 -13.86 -0.19
CA VAL A 95 -11.86 -14.08 -1.23
C VAL A 95 -12.63 -15.37 -0.98
N ASN A 96 -11.93 -16.46 -0.65
CA ASN A 96 -12.57 -17.73 -0.30
C ASN A 96 -13.48 -17.59 0.93
N TYR A 97 -13.03 -16.87 1.97
CA TYR A 97 -13.85 -16.55 3.14
C TYR A 97 -15.09 -15.75 2.76
N ILE A 98 -14.94 -14.65 2.00
CA ILE A 98 -16.05 -13.80 1.53
C ILE A 98 -17.09 -14.64 0.80
N ASN A 99 -16.64 -15.47 -0.15
CA ASN A 99 -17.51 -16.25 -1.01
C ASN A 99 -18.22 -17.41 -0.31
N LYS A 100 -17.68 -17.87 0.83
CA LYS A 100 -18.29 -18.93 1.67
C LYS A 100 -19.01 -18.39 2.90
N SER A 101 -18.95 -17.08 3.15
CA SER A 101 -19.65 -16.49 4.28
C SER A 101 -21.16 -16.65 4.15
N PRO A 102 -21.88 -17.04 5.21
CA PRO A 102 -23.34 -17.18 5.18
C PRO A 102 -24.04 -15.83 4.97
N ARG A 103 -23.38 -14.71 5.27
CA ARG A 103 -23.77 -13.36 4.91
C ARG A 103 -22.59 -12.68 4.22
N THR A 104 -22.74 -12.36 2.95
CA THR A 104 -21.72 -11.71 2.14
C THR A 104 -21.40 -10.32 2.73
N PRO A 105 -20.12 -9.97 2.93
CA PRO A 105 -19.74 -8.61 3.30
C PRO A 105 -20.24 -7.58 2.28
N GLN A 106 -20.52 -6.37 2.72
CA GLN A 106 -20.95 -5.27 1.83
C GLN A 106 -19.81 -4.83 0.91
N VAL A 107 -18.56 -4.90 1.40
CA VAL A 107 -17.39 -4.42 0.66
C VAL A 107 -16.12 -5.20 1.02
N PHE A 108 -15.28 -5.39 0.01
CA PHE A 108 -13.90 -5.81 0.12
C PHE A 108 -12.97 -4.68 -0.31
N LEU A 109 -12.23 -4.09 0.64
CA LEU A 109 -11.18 -3.13 0.35
C LEU A 109 -9.84 -3.89 0.22
N GLN A 110 -9.34 -3.96 -1.00
CA GLN A 110 -8.09 -4.65 -1.34
C GLN A 110 -7.00 -3.64 -1.64
N ILE A 111 -5.90 -3.67 -0.88
CA ILE A 111 -4.73 -2.86 -1.20
C ILE A 111 -4.07 -3.36 -2.49
N SER A 112 -3.65 -2.42 -3.31
CA SER A 112 -2.80 -2.60 -4.48
C SER A 112 -1.70 -1.52 -4.46
N ALA A 113 -1.03 -1.26 -5.55
CA ALA A 113 0.00 -0.24 -5.63
C ALA A 113 0.02 0.43 -7.01
N VAL A 114 0.41 1.71 -7.05
CA VAL A 114 0.63 2.45 -8.30
C VAL A 114 1.70 1.84 -9.19
N GLY A 115 2.50 0.91 -8.67
CA GLY A 115 3.41 0.06 -9.46
C GLY A 115 2.71 -0.72 -10.57
N TYR A 116 1.38 -0.87 -10.52
CA TYR A 116 0.53 -1.38 -11.61
C TYR A 116 0.80 -0.68 -12.95
N TYR A 117 1.07 0.62 -12.93
CA TYR A 117 1.31 1.42 -14.13
C TYR A 117 2.74 1.30 -14.69
N GLY A 118 3.61 0.50 -14.06
CA GLY A 118 5.00 0.34 -14.47
C GLY A 118 5.82 1.62 -14.32
N ASN A 119 6.94 1.70 -15.02
CA ASN A 119 7.78 2.89 -15.06
C ASN A 119 7.40 3.77 -16.25
N ASN A 120 6.56 4.78 -16.03
CA ASN A 120 6.09 5.70 -17.06
C ASN A 120 6.20 7.16 -16.60
N PRO A 121 7.38 7.78 -16.72
CA PRO A 121 7.60 9.15 -16.25
C PRO A 121 7.01 10.23 -17.15
N SER A 122 6.70 9.93 -18.41
CA SER A 122 6.26 10.91 -19.41
C SER A 122 4.73 11.04 -19.54
N GLY A 123 3.98 10.00 -19.18
CA GLY A 123 2.51 9.99 -19.22
C GLY A 123 1.90 10.18 -17.85
N THR A 124 0.70 10.77 -17.79
CA THR A 124 -0.10 10.83 -16.57
C THR A 124 -1.04 9.63 -16.51
N GLN A 125 -1.00 8.89 -15.42
CA GLN A 125 -1.80 7.69 -15.20
C GLN A 125 -3.03 8.03 -14.35
N THR A 126 -4.17 7.52 -14.75
CA THR A 126 -5.42 7.53 -13.99
C THR A 126 -5.89 6.09 -13.78
N GLU A 127 -7.00 5.91 -13.09
CA GLU A 127 -7.55 4.57 -12.84
C GLU A 127 -7.90 3.79 -14.12
N ASP A 128 -8.18 4.50 -15.23
CA ASP A 128 -8.50 3.94 -16.55
C ASP A 128 -7.26 3.63 -17.40
N SER A 129 -6.07 4.01 -16.93
CA SER A 129 -4.83 3.77 -17.66
C SER A 129 -4.48 2.27 -17.70
N PRO A 130 -3.90 1.80 -18.83
CA PRO A 130 -3.56 0.39 -19.00
C PRO A 130 -2.46 -0.06 -18.03
N LEU A 131 -2.35 -1.38 -17.90
CA LEU A 131 -1.21 -2.02 -17.23
C LEU A 131 0.10 -1.59 -17.86
N GLY A 132 1.06 -1.23 -17.02
CA GLY A 132 2.43 -0.94 -17.44
C GLY A 132 3.31 -2.18 -17.50
N ASP A 133 4.62 -1.96 -17.71
CA ASP A 133 5.61 -3.02 -17.85
C ASP A 133 6.43 -3.24 -16.58
N GLY A 134 7.03 -4.44 -16.48
CA GLY A 134 8.00 -4.81 -15.47
C GLY A 134 7.41 -5.50 -14.24
N TYR A 135 8.31 -5.99 -13.40
CA TYR A 135 7.99 -6.86 -12.27
C TYR A 135 6.90 -6.31 -11.32
N LEU A 136 6.90 -5.00 -11.03
CA LEU A 136 5.90 -4.42 -10.13
C LEU A 136 4.52 -4.36 -10.78
N ALA A 137 4.44 -4.13 -12.08
CA ALA A 137 3.19 -4.15 -12.83
C ALA A 137 2.62 -5.57 -12.90
N GLU A 138 3.47 -6.56 -13.19
CA GLU A 138 3.09 -7.97 -13.18
C GLU A 138 2.61 -8.44 -11.81
N LEU A 139 3.29 -8.01 -10.73
CA LEU A 139 2.87 -8.32 -9.36
C LEU A 139 1.55 -7.62 -9.02
N GLY A 140 1.38 -6.37 -9.45
CA GLY A 140 0.18 -5.57 -9.20
C GLY A 140 -1.06 -6.17 -9.86
N VAL A 141 -0.97 -6.55 -11.14
CA VAL A 141 -2.10 -7.16 -11.85
C VAL A 141 -2.49 -8.50 -11.24
N GLN A 142 -1.54 -9.37 -10.92
CA GLN A 142 -1.83 -10.65 -10.26
C GLN A 142 -2.48 -10.46 -8.88
N TRP A 143 -2.11 -9.38 -8.18
CA TRP A 143 -2.70 -9.06 -6.88
C TRP A 143 -4.15 -8.62 -7.03
N GLU A 144 -4.45 -7.75 -8.00
CA GLU A 144 -5.81 -7.29 -8.30
C GLU A 144 -6.67 -8.44 -8.84
N GLU A 145 -6.15 -9.27 -9.75
CA GLU A 145 -6.83 -10.45 -10.27
C GLU A 145 -7.21 -11.46 -9.17
N ALA A 146 -6.34 -11.63 -8.16
CA ALA A 146 -6.65 -12.50 -7.03
C ALA A 146 -7.85 -12.01 -6.18
N ALA A 147 -8.18 -10.72 -6.24
CA ALA A 147 -9.31 -10.12 -5.53
C ALA A 147 -10.61 -10.13 -6.33
N GLN A 148 -10.55 -10.12 -7.66
CA GLN A 148 -11.72 -10.03 -8.54
C GLN A 148 -12.82 -11.08 -8.31
N PRO A 149 -12.50 -12.35 -7.93
CA PRO A 149 -13.56 -13.34 -7.69
C PRO A 149 -14.40 -13.12 -6.43
N ALA A 150 -14.14 -12.07 -5.64
CA ALA A 150 -14.96 -11.75 -4.47
C ALA A 150 -16.39 -11.40 -4.85
N LYS A 151 -17.38 -12.07 -4.23
CA LYS A 151 -18.83 -11.88 -4.52
C LYS A 151 -19.42 -10.70 -3.76
N CYS A 152 -18.69 -9.60 -3.64
CA CYS A 152 -19.16 -8.35 -3.05
C CYS A 152 -18.54 -7.16 -3.78
N ARG A 153 -19.00 -5.95 -3.47
CA ARG A 153 -18.36 -4.73 -3.96
C ARG A 153 -16.87 -4.75 -3.60
N THR A 154 -15.99 -4.63 -4.58
CA THR A 154 -14.55 -4.69 -4.40
C THR A 154 -13.91 -3.39 -4.85
N VAL A 155 -13.09 -2.80 -3.97
CA VAL A 155 -12.30 -1.59 -4.26
C VAL A 155 -10.83 -1.98 -4.26
N LEU A 156 -10.15 -1.73 -5.37
CA LEU A 156 -8.73 -2.02 -5.58
C LEU A 156 -7.93 -0.73 -5.36
N MET A 157 -7.31 -0.60 -4.19
CA MET A 157 -6.67 0.66 -3.75
C MET A 157 -5.21 0.69 -4.18
N ARG A 158 -4.90 1.35 -5.31
CA ARG A 158 -3.54 1.54 -5.84
C ARG A 158 -2.82 2.63 -5.05
N LEU A 159 -2.05 2.20 -4.07
CA LEU A 159 -1.38 3.08 -3.11
C LEU A 159 -0.06 3.60 -3.66
N GLY A 160 0.17 4.91 -3.52
CA GLY A 160 1.46 5.57 -3.73
C GLY A 160 2.42 5.37 -2.57
N VAL A 161 3.48 6.16 -2.53
CA VAL A 161 4.44 6.21 -1.42
C VAL A 161 3.79 6.92 -0.23
N VAL A 162 3.57 6.17 0.85
CA VAL A 162 2.91 6.71 2.05
C VAL A 162 3.92 7.45 2.92
N LEU A 163 3.63 8.71 3.21
CA LEU A 163 4.39 9.58 4.11
C LEU A 163 3.66 9.69 5.45
N GLY A 164 4.39 9.59 6.55
CA GLY A 164 3.86 9.69 7.91
C GLY A 164 4.88 9.18 8.93
N ASP A 165 4.48 9.13 10.20
CA ASP A 165 5.32 8.60 11.28
C ASP A 165 5.50 7.09 11.12
N GLY A 166 6.57 6.69 10.45
CA GLY A 166 6.88 5.31 10.08
C GLY A 166 7.12 5.09 8.59
N GLY A 167 7.28 3.84 8.20
CA GLY A 167 7.34 3.43 6.82
C GLY A 167 8.50 4.00 6.01
N PHE A 168 8.19 4.77 4.96
CA PHE A 168 9.18 5.31 4.03
C PHE A 168 10.06 6.38 4.70
N LEU A 169 9.46 7.28 5.49
CA LEU A 169 10.21 8.36 6.15
C LEU A 169 11.20 7.83 7.18
N ASP A 170 10.85 6.79 7.95
CA ASP A 170 11.77 6.17 8.93
C ASP A 170 13.05 5.68 8.30
N ARG A 171 12.99 5.26 7.03
CA ARG A 171 14.18 4.81 6.27
C ARG A 171 15.03 5.98 5.78
N LEU A 172 14.41 7.10 5.49
CA LEU A 172 15.12 8.30 5.01
C LEU A 172 15.73 9.11 6.15
N LEU A 173 15.04 9.21 7.29
CA LEU A 173 15.49 10.01 8.43
C LEU A 173 16.97 9.78 8.82
N PRO A 174 17.47 8.53 8.99
CA PRO A 174 18.88 8.31 9.30
C PRO A 174 19.81 8.82 8.20
N VAL A 175 19.44 8.59 6.93
CA VAL A 175 20.27 8.98 5.78
C VAL A 175 20.45 10.50 5.74
N TYR A 176 19.37 11.27 5.93
CA TYR A 176 19.43 12.73 5.96
C TYR A 176 20.09 13.27 7.23
N ARG A 177 19.86 12.66 8.42
CA ARG A 177 20.54 13.04 9.66
C ARG A 177 22.06 12.93 9.58
N PHE A 178 22.58 12.00 8.80
CA PHE A 178 24.02 11.84 8.56
C PHE A 178 24.50 12.62 7.32
N TYR A 179 23.70 13.55 6.79
CA TYR A 179 24.02 14.35 5.60
C TYR A 179 24.35 13.52 4.35
N LEU A 180 23.81 12.30 4.26
CA LEU A 180 23.97 11.39 3.12
C LEU A 180 22.77 11.40 2.17
N GLY A 181 21.72 12.17 2.50
CA GLY A 181 20.55 12.36 1.67
C GLY A 181 20.85 13.19 0.43
N GLY A 182 20.01 13.07 -0.60
CA GLY A 182 20.19 13.85 -1.81
C GLY A 182 19.44 13.30 -3.01
N LYS A 183 19.70 13.92 -4.13
CA LYS A 183 19.11 13.62 -5.41
C LYS A 183 19.56 12.23 -5.91
N LEU A 184 18.61 11.37 -6.32
CA LEU A 184 18.86 10.06 -6.89
C LEU A 184 18.89 10.13 -8.42
N GLY A 185 20.01 9.77 -9.04
CA GLY A 185 20.19 9.89 -10.48
C GLY A 185 20.04 11.33 -10.96
N ASP A 186 19.17 11.59 -11.93
CA ASP A 186 18.84 12.95 -12.40
C ASP A 186 17.72 13.62 -11.57
N GLY A 187 17.05 12.86 -10.71
CA GLY A 187 15.99 13.34 -9.82
C GLY A 187 14.67 13.67 -10.49
N LYS A 188 14.51 13.39 -11.79
CA LYS A 188 13.30 13.71 -12.57
C LYS A 188 12.20 12.66 -12.47
N GLN A 189 12.52 11.52 -11.86
CA GLN A 189 11.53 10.46 -11.68
C GLN A 189 10.38 10.93 -10.81
N PRO A 190 9.12 10.75 -11.25
CA PRO A 190 7.94 11.09 -10.45
C PRO A 190 7.88 10.26 -9.18
N LEU A 191 7.46 10.90 -8.09
CA LEU A 191 7.21 10.29 -6.80
C LEU A 191 5.72 10.42 -6.46
N PRO A 192 4.88 9.46 -6.82
CA PRO A 192 3.47 9.47 -6.43
C PRO A 192 3.37 9.20 -4.93
N TRP A 193 3.06 10.23 -4.16
CA TRP A 193 3.02 10.20 -2.70
C TRP A 193 1.62 10.45 -2.15
N ILE A 194 1.39 10.11 -0.89
CA ILE A 194 0.18 10.43 -0.13
C ILE A 194 0.51 10.47 1.35
N HIS A 195 -0.12 11.36 2.11
CA HIS A 195 0.01 11.37 3.58
C HIS A 195 -0.82 10.24 4.19
N ILE A 196 -0.33 9.67 5.31
CA ILE A 196 -1.00 8.56 6.00
C ILE A 196 -2.45 8.88 6.39
N ASP A 197 -2.71 10.10 6.86
CA ASP A 197 -4.07 10.51 7.23
C ASP A 197 -5.02 10.50 6.04
N ASP A 198 -4.54 10.89 4.86
CA ASP A 198 -5.35 10.89 3.65
C ASP A 198 -5.56 9.47 3.11
N VAL A 199 -4.60 8.56 3.31
CA VAL A 199 -4.81 7.13 3.08
C VAL A 199 -5.95 6.61 3.93
N VAL A 200 -5.90 6.87 5.24
CA VAL A 200 -6.92 6.41 6.18
C VAL A 200 -8.29 7.01 5.86
N LYS A 201 -8.36 8.32 5.63
CA LYS A 201 -9.62 9.00 5.25
C LYS A 201 -10.20 8.45 3.95
N SER A 202 -9.36 8.23 2.93
CA SER A 202 -9.78 7.66 1.66
C SER A 202 -10.29 6.22 1.81
N MET A 203 -9.64 5.40 2.64
CA MET A 203 -10.10 4.04 2.92
C MET A 203 -11.46 4.03 3.63
N ILE A 204 -11.65 4.91 4.62
CA ILE A 204 -12.94 5.06 5.31
C ILE A 204 -14.02 5.57 4.34
N PHE A 205 -13.68 6.55 3.50
CA PHE A 205 -14.58 7.02 2.47
C PHE A 205 -15.02 5.92 1.50
N CYS A 206 -14.09 5.08 1.05
CA CYS A 206 -14.40 3.92 0.21
C CYS A 206 -15.22 2.84 0.94
N LEU A 207 -15.05 2.72 2.26
CA LEU A 207 -15.86 1.83 3.08
C LEU A 207 -17.32 2.29 3.12
N GLU A 208 -17.55 3.60 3.32
CA GLU A 208 -18.86 4.22 3.53
C GLU A 208 -19.61 4.51 2.20
N LYS A 209 -18.89 4.85 1.13
CA LYS A 209 -19.45 5.26 -0.17
C LYS A 209 -19.73 4.05 -1.05
N GLU A 210 -20.98 3.63 -1.15
CA GLU A 210 -21.40 2.42 -1.89
C GLU A 210 -21.16 2.49 -3.41
N THR A 211 -21.10 3.70 -3.98
CA THR A 211 -20.88 3.91 -5.41
C THR A 211 -19.45 3.72 -5.87
N ILE A 212 -18.46 3.61 -4.94
CA ILE A 212 -17.06 3.41 -5.29
C ILE A 212 -16.78 1.91 -5.40
N GLU A 213 -16.33 1.48 -6.58
CA GLU A 213 -15.89 0.13 -6.87
C GLU A 213 -14.74 0.11 -7.90
N GLY A 214 -14.07 -1.04 -8.03
CA GLY A 214 -12.93 -1.23 -8.93
C GLY A 214 -11.68 -0.44 -8.49
N PRO A 215 -10.75 -0.11 -9.41
CA PRO A 215 -9.52 0.56 -9.08
C PRO A 215 -9.73 2.00 -8.66
N ILE A 216 -8.96 2.43 -7.64
CA ILE A 216 -8.80 3.83 -7.22
C ILE A 216 -7.33 4.10 -6.93
N ASN A 217 -6.85 5.29 -7.28
CA ASN A 217 -5.51 5.75 -6.98
C ASN A 217 -5.50 6.49 -5.64
N LEU A 218 -4.75 5.97 -4.68
CA LEU A 218 -4.51 6.63 -3.40
C LEU A 218 -3.17 7.36 -3.47
N VAL A 219 -3.20 8.56 -4.03
CA VAL A 219 -2.06 9.48 -4.20
C VAL A 219 -2.52 10.92 -3.96
N ALA A 220 -1.59 11.79 -3.57
CA ALA A 220 -1.83 13.23 -3.56
C ALA A 220 -2.03 13.74 -5.00
N PRO A 221 -2.89 14.75 -5.21
CA PRO A 221 -3.13 15.30 -6.54
C PRO A 221 -1.93 16.06 -7.11
N GLU A 222 -1.01 16.49 -6.25
CA GLU A 222 0.20 17.18 -6.64
C GLU A 222 1.26 16.21 -7.19
N LEU A 223 1.73 16.49 -8.40
CA LEU A 223 2.77 15.71 -9.06
C LEU A 223 4.15 16.22 -8.65
N VAL A 224 4.85 15.45 -7.83
CA VAL A 224 6.19 15.78 -7.32
C VAL A 224 7.22 14.85 -7.95
N ASP A 225 8.41 15.37 -8.28
CA ASP A 225 9.57 14.56 -8.64
C ASP A 225 10.50 14.30 -7.44
N GLN A 226 11.40 13.34 -7.58
CA GLN A 226 12.31 12.94 -6.50
C GLN A 226 13.23 14.10 -6.06
N LYS A 227 13.69 14.96 -7.00
CA LYS A 227 14.54 16.09 -6.67
C LYS A 227 13.79 17.11 -5.79
N THR A 228 12.55 17.44 -6.14
CA THR A 228 11.72 18.37 -5.38
C THR A 228 11.46 17.77 -3.98
N PHE A 229 11.05 16.52 -3.90
CA PHE A 229 10.88 15.83 -2.61
C PHE A 229 12.15 15.84 -1.77
N SER A 230 13.31 15.50 -2.36
CA SER A 230 14.60 15.47 -1.65
C SER A 230 14.94 16.83 -1.04
N LYS A 231 14.77 17.90 -1.81
CA LYS A 231 15.03 19.27 -1.38
C LYS A 231 14.11 19.68 -0.23
N GLU A 232 12.79 19.52 -0.40
CA GLU A 232 11.80 19.88 0.64
C GLU A 232 12.05 19.07 1.93
N PHE A 233 12.37 17.78 1.81
CA PHE A 233 12.66 16.95 2.96
C PHE A 233 13.96 17.39 3.68
N ALA A 234 15.00 17.77 2.93
CA ALA A 234 16.24 18.30 3.49
C ALA A 234 16.01 19.66 4.18
N ASP A 235 15.24 20.54 3.57
CA ASP A 235 14.88 21.85 4.13
C ASP A 235 14.13 21.69 5.46
N VAL A 236 13.15 20.80 5.54
CA VAL A 236 12.44 20.48 6.79
C VAL A 236 13.34 19.88 7.85
N MET A 237 14.32 19.06 7.44
CA MET A 237 15.31 18.46 8.35
C MET A 237 16.39 19.44 8.79
N GLY A 238 16.49 20.63 8.18
CA GLY A 238 17.56 21.60 8.42
C GLY A 238 18.94 21.11 7.96
N VAL A 239 19.00 20.28 6.92
CA VAL A 239 20.23 19.74 6.34
C VAL A 239 20.41 20.15 4.89
N ALA A 240 21.64 20.14 4.39
CA ALA A 240 21.92 20.48 3.00
C ALA A 240 21.61 19.32 2.06
N ASP A 241 20.88 19.58 0.96
CA ASP A 241 20.64 18.66 -0.17
C ASP A 241 21.70 18.90 -1.27
N ILE A 242 22.95 18.50 -1.00
CA ILE A 242 24.08 18.75 -1.88
C ILE A 242 24.54 17.53 -2.69
N TRP A 243 24.12 16.34 -2.28
CA TRP A 243 24.56 15.11 -2.91
C TRP A 243 23.71 14.73 -4.13
N THR A 244 24.40 14.19 -5.11
CA THR A 244 23.74 13.44 -6.19
C THR A 244 24.27 12.01 -6.16
N ILE A 245 23.39 11.06 -5.89
CA ILE A 245 23.75 9.65 -5.85
C ILE A 245 23.63 9.11 -7.28
N PRO A 246 24.73 8.74 -7.94
CA PRO A 246 24.70 8.34 -9.34
C PRO A 246 23.88 7.07 -9.55
N LYS A 247 23.20 6.98 -10.71
CA LYS A 247 22.38 5.84 -11.11
C LYS A 247 23.15 4.51 -10.97
N PHE A 248 24.40 4.43 -11.48
CA PHE A 248 25.19 3.21 -11.44
C PHE A 248 25.48 2.72 -10.01
N ALA A 249 25.63 3.65 -9.06
CA ALA A 249 25.84 3.28 -7.65
C ALA A 249 24.58 2.65 -7.05
N LEU A 250 23.40 3.19 -7.36
CA LEU A 250 22.12 2.61 -6.93
C LEU A 250 21.88 1.23 -7.57
N GLU A 251 22.19 1.09 -8.86
CA GLU A 251 22.09 -0.18 -9.57
C GLU A 251 23.04 -1.26 -9.00
N PHE A 252 24.26 -0.88 -8.67
CA PHE A 252 25.23 -1.76 -8.01
C PHE A 252 24.78 -2.18 -6.61
N LEU A 253 24.31 -1.23 -5.79
CA LEU A 253 23.90 -1.48 -4.42
C LEU A 253 22.60 -2.28 -4.32
N PHE A 254 21.61 -1.95 -5.14
CA PHE A 254 20.25 -2.48 -5.03
C PHE A 254 19.85 -3.47 -6.13
N GLY A 255 20.67 -3.57 -7.20
CA GLY A 255 20.35 -4.42 -8.35
C GLY A 255 19.04 -4.03 -9.00
N GLU A 256 18.21 -5.00 -9.34
CA GLU A 256 16.90 -4.80 -9.97
C GLU A 256 15.94 -3.93 -9.13
N MET A 257 16.05 -3.96 -7.79
CA MET A 257 15.25 -3.13 -6.89
C MET A 257 15.52 -1.63 -7.09
N SER A 258 16.66 -1.23 -7.69
CA SER A 258 16.94 0.17 -8.02
C SER A 258 15.87 0.81 -8.92
N ALA A 259 15.13 0.01 -9.67
CA ALA A 259 13.99 0.47 -10.46
C ALA A 259 12.92 1.20 -9.64
N VAL A 260 12.76 0.88 -8.34
CA VAL A 260 11.85 1.59 -7.43
C VAL A 260 12.35 3.00 -7.10
N LEU A 261 13.67 3.19 -7.07
CA LEU A 261 14.33 4.44 -6.71
C LEU A 261 14.57 5.37 -7.91
N LEU A 262 14.81 4.76 -9.07
CA LEU A 262 15.20 5.45 -10.31
C LEU A 262 14.04 5.58 -11.31
N GLY A 263 12.98 4.80 -11.09
CA GLY A 263 11.76 4.85 -11.88
C GLY A 263 10.65 5.61 -11.16
N GLY A 264 9.53 5.76 -11.84
CA GLY A 264 8.33 6.36 -11.29
C GLY A 264 7.27 6.57 -12.37
N GLN A 265 6.10 6.90 -11.92
CA GLN A 265 4.95 7.21 -12.79
C GLN A 265 4.22 8.44 -12.24
N ARG A 266 3.73 9.27 -13.13
CA ARG A 266 2.84 10.37 -12.78
C ARG A 266 1.44 9.83 -12.60
N VAL A 267 0.90 9.87 -11.41
CA VAL A 267 -0.42 9.30 -11.09
C VAL A 267 -1.31 10.36 -10.50
N LEU A 268 -2.56 10.41 -10.95
CA LEU A 268 -3.61 11.28 -10.40
C LEU A 268 -4.72 10.44 -9.77
N PRO A 269 -5.32 10.92 -8.67
CA PRO A 269 -6.46 10.27 -8.01
C PRO A 269 -7.77 10.71 -8.66
N LYS A 270 -7.91 10.48 -9.99
CA LYS A 270 -9.00 11.07 -10.78
C LYS A 270 -10.36 10.66 -10.23
N LYS A 271 -10.54 9.39 -9.94
CA LYS A 271 -11.82 8.86 -9.46
C LYS A 271 -12.24 9.45 -8.10
N LEU A 272 -11.28 9.70 -7.20
CA LEU A 272 -11.56 10.37 -5.92
C LEU A 272 -11.83 11.87 -6.08
N GLN A 273 -11.21 12.52 -7.07
CA GLN A 273 -11.46 13.94 -7.36
C GLN A 273 -12.82 14.17 -8.01
N ASP A 274 -13.33 13.21 -8.77
CA ASP A 274 -14.60 13.28 -9.50
C ASP A 274 -15.81 12.88 -8.62
N THR A 275 -15.60 12.40 -7.37
CA THR A 275 -16.63 11.87 -6.46
C THR A 275 -16.96 12.84 -5.32
#